data_cedc12cb52fc3d15926bd0794b675ddf
#
_entry.id   cedc12cb52fc3d15926bd0794b675ddf
#
_cell.length_a   1.000
_cell.length_b   1.000
_cell.length_c   1.000
_cell.angle_alpha   90.00
_cell.angle_beta   90.00
_cell.angle_gamma   90.00
#
_symmetry.space_group_name_H-M   'P 1'
#
loop_
_entity.id
_entity.type
_entity.pdbx_description
1 polymer ?
#
loop_
_entity_poly.entity_id
_entity_poly.type
_entity_poly.pdbx_seq_one_letter_code
_entity_poly.pdbx_strand_id
1 'polypeptide(L)'
;MLKMVLVTARDRARLKEISSVLIRYGLQDIIRLLGLGSLLSGAENGGVQQDNQTLPVRLRAALEALGPTFVKFGQILATRSDLLDSSWTDELDRLHSQASTLPWSELAAQVTADLGADPHKLFAEFDSTPLAAASMAQIYRARLHSGEAVVIKVLRPGLAKTIHADLRLLTYLAETVEQQSPALARYRPRQMVRALATALNHELDLTHEGNNCERMAEHFAQQPEVAIPKIYWQWSSKRLLVQEFLPGTAPENPQQLATAGFDGPLLAQRGAQAFMKMVLEHRLYHADPHPGNVMALAGNRVGFIDFGMVGQLSERRRNQLLLLLQSIAERESGGIVNTLIAWSDSDPLDLLDLELAAQNFLDKQASATLTLGKALTDLLVMAREHQLAMPPDLVLLFKALITADGVLHRLDPNFDIIATLKPMLQQVTLQRYSPDAVQRRMLALGAEALDAGEELPQTLRLLMRRMKRGQIGADINVKNIDQLSKALERAAVTLAIAIVTAAFALGLAPYLMHASLRLWGIPLFPALGGLACLGGVLLLALRLRR
;
A
#
# COMPACT_ATOMS: atom_id res chain seq x y z
N MET A 1 0.19 -23.95 -29.00
CA MET A 1 0.67 -23.55 -30.33
C MET A 1 -0.21 -22.51 -31.04
N LEU A 2 -1.54 -22.57 -31.02
CA LEU A 2 -2.40 -21.62 -31.75
C LEU A 2 -2.33 -20.17 -31.20
N LYS A 3 -2.11 -19.95 -29.90
CA LYS A 3 -1.97 -18.59 -29.32
C LYS A 3 -0.66 -17.88 -29.70
N MET A 4 0.37 -18.61 -30.11
CA MET A 4 1.65 -18.05 -30.58
C MET A 4 1.55 -17.40 -31.97
N VAL A 5 0.48 -17.67 -32.73
CA VAL A 5 0.23 -17.11 -34.07
C VAL A 5 -0.26 -15.66 -34.01
N LEU A 6 -0.81 -15.22 -32.85
CA LEU A 6 -1.33 -13.84 -32.64
C LEU A 6 -0.25 -12.84 -32.21
N VAL A 7 0.99 -13.30 -31.97
CA VAL A 7 2.12 -12.43 -31.64
C VAL A 7 2.62 -11.76 -32.93
N THR A 8 2.65 -10.44 -32.97
CA THR A 8 3.10 -9.68 -34.16
C THR A 8 4.58 -9.98 -34.49
N ALA A 9 5.00 -9.69 -35.74
CA ALA A 9 6.42 -9.83 -36.13
C ALA A 9 7.35 -9.05 -35.20
N ARG A 10 6.90 -7.90 -34.70
CA ARG A 10 7.62 -7.04 -33.73
C ARG A 10 7.77 -7.74 -32.37
N ASP A 11 6.72 -8.39 -31.88
CA ASP A 11 6.76 -9.12 -30.62
C ASP A 11 7.74 -10.31 -30.71
N ARG A 12 7.85 -10.96 -31.89
CA ARG A 12 8.84 -12.03 -32.12
C ARG A 12 10.28 -11.51 -32.10
N ALA A 13 10.54 -10.33 -32.67
CA ALA A 13 11.86 -9.71 -32.63
C ALA A 13 12.23 -9.37 -31.16
N ARG A 14 11.31 -8.81 -30.41
CA ARG A 14 11.50 -8.48 -29.00
C ARG A 14 11.67 -9.73 -28.13
N LEU A 15 10.93 -10.80 -28.39
CA LEU A 15 11.10 -12.08 -27.69
C LEU A 15 12.50 -12.68 -27.94
N LYS A 16 13.03 -12.61 -29.18
CA LYS A 16 14.39 -13.03 -29.49
C LYS A 16 15.43 -12.19 -28.72
N GLU A 17 15.23 -10.88 -28.66
CA GLU A 17 16.10 -9.97 -27.90
C GLU A 17 16.11 -10.33 -26.42
N ILE A 18 14.94 -10.50 -25.79
CA ILE A 18 14.79 -10.93 -24.40
C ILE A 18 15.51 -12.25 -24.16
N SER A 19 15.28 -13.25 -25.02
CA SER A 19 15.94 -14.55 -24.90
C SER A 19 17.45 -14.44 -25.05
N SER A 20 17.95 -13.64 -25.99
CA SER A 20 19.37 -13.40 -26.21
C SER A 20 20.04 -12.76 -24.98
N VAL A 21 19.39 -11.77 -24.37
CA VAL A 21 19.88 -11.14 -23.12
C VAL A 21 19.92 -12.16 -22.00
N LEU A 22 18.83 -12.91 -21.76
CA LEU A 22 18.80 -13.93 -20.71
C LEU A 22 19.88 -15.00 -20.89
N ILE A 23 20.15 -15.45 -22.12
CA ILE A 23 21.24 -16.39 -22.45
C ILE A 23 22.59 -15.77 -22.10
N ARG A 24 22.84 -14.52 -22.51
CA ARG A 24 24.10 -13.80 -22.24
C ARG A 24 24.42 -13.74 -20.75
N TYR A 25 23.43 -13.58 -19.91
CA TYR A 25 23.58 -13.53 -18.45
C TYR A 25 23.47 -14.90 -17.78
N GLY A 26 23.47 -16.02 -18.55
CA GLY A 26 23.45 -17.38 -18.01
C GLY A 26 22.14 -17.78 -17.34
N LEU A 27 21.03 -17.22 -17.80
CA LEU A 27 19.68 -17.43 -17.25
C LEU A 27 18.85 -18.40 -18.11
N GLN A 28 19.49 -19.42 -18.73
CA GLN A 28 18.82 -20.39 -19.61
C GLN A 28 17.71 -21.19 -18.90
N ASP A 29 17.87 -21.43 -17.59
CA ASP A 29 16.86 -22.15 -16.81
C ASP A 29 15.56 -21.35 -16.71
N ILE A 30 15.63 -20.02 -16.67
CA ILE A 30 14.44 -19.15 -16.73
C ILE A 30 13.75 -19.30 -18.09
N ILE A 31 14.51 -19.37 -19.19
CA ILE A 31 13.94 -19.58 -20.55
C ILE A 31 13.24 -20.93 -20.64
N ARG A 32 13.80 -22.00 -20.06
CA ARG A 32 13.17 -23.32 -19.99
C ARG A 32 11.89 -23.30 -19.16
N LEU A 33 11.94 -22.64 -18.02
CA LEU A 33 10.80 -22.47 -17.10
C LEU A 33 9.64 -21.71 -17.76
N LEU A 34 9.95 -20.73 -18.61
CA LEU A 34 8.98 -19.96 -19.39
C LEU A 34 8.41 -20.73 -20.61
N GLY A 35 8.79 -21.99 -20.81
CA GLY A 35 8.34 -22.80 -21.96
C GLY A 35 8.93 -22.38 -23.31
N LEU A 36 10.01 -21.60 -23.29
CA LEU A 36 10.68 -21.06 -24.47
C LEU A 36 11.94 -21.85 -24.86
N GLY A 37 12.08 -23.09 -24.40
CA GLY A 37 13.24 -23.95 -24.63
C GLY A 37 13.60 -24.16 -26.12
N SER A 38 12.61 -24.07 -27.01
CA SER A 38 12.86 -24.13 -28.46
C SER A 38 13.71 -22.97 -29.02
N LEU A 39 13.83 -21.86 -28.27
CA LEU A 39 14.69 -20.72 -28.62
C LEU A 39 16.15 -20.94 -28.24
N LEU A 40 16.44 -21.98 -27.44
CA LEU A 40 17.80 -22.35 -27.04
C LEU A 40 18.52 -23.21 -28.10
N SER A 41 17.81 -23.85 -29.02
CA SER A 41 18.35 -24.79 -30.01
C SER A 41 19.30 -24.17 -31.07
N GLY A 42 19.66 -22.90 -30.95
CA GLY A 42 20.68 -22.24 -31.80
C GLY A 42 21.81 -21.53 -31.02
N ALA A 43 21.82 -21.65 -29.69
CA ALA A 43 22.70 -20.84 -28.82
C ALA A 43 23.79 -21.66 -28.09
N GLU A 44 24.03 -22.91 -28.50
CA GLU A 44 24.94 -23.83 -27.81
C GLU A 44 26.42 -23.42 -27.87
N ASN A 45 26.80 -22.38 -28.62
CA ASN A 45 28.21 -21.97 -28.79
C ASN A 45 28.55 -20.52 -28.35
N GLY A 46 27.64 -19.82 -27.68
CA GLY A 46 27.97 -18.54 -27.07
C GLY A 46 28.65 -18.76 -25.72
N GLY A 47 29.97 -18.56 -25.63
CA GLY A 47 30.71 -18.68 -24.38
C GLY A 47 30.04 -17.89 -23.27
N VAL A 48 29.41 -18.62 -22.36
CA VAL A 48 28.92 -18.08 -21.08
C VAL A 48 30.15 -17.62 -20.34
N GLN A 49 30.36 -16.30 -20.18
CA GLN A 49 31.25 -15.82 -19.15
C GLN A 49 30.69 -16.41 -17.83
N GLN A 50 31.30 -17.49 -17.37
CA GLN A 50 31.12 -18.01 -16.03
C GLN A 50 31.75 -17.00 -15.06
N ASP A 51 31.11 -15.86 -14.93
CA ASP A 51 31.42 -14.95 -13.86
C ASP A 51 30.88 -15.59 -12.57
N ASN A 52 31.66 -15.57 -11.51
CA ASN A 52 31.33 -16.11 -10.17
C ASN A 52 30.17 -15.36 -9.50
N GLN A 53 29.31 -14.72 -10.30
CA GLN A 53 28.19 -13.92 -9.81
C GLN A 53 26.99 -14.79 -9.43
N THR A 54 26.33 -14.42 -8.32
CA THR A 54 25.12 -15.09 -7.85
C THR A 54 23.96 -14.88 -8.83
N LEU A 55 22.96 -15.76 -8.78
CA LEU A 55 21.79 -15.70 -9.65
C LEU A 55 21.03 -14.36 -9.54
N PRO A 56 20.81 -13.77 -8.32
CA PRO A 56 20.19 -12.44 -8.18
C PRO A 56 20.95 -11.34 -8.93
N VAL A 57 22.29 -11.30 -8.83
CA VAL A 57 23.13 -10.30 -9.52
C VAL A 57 22.99 -10.41 -11.03
N ARG A 58 23.01 -11.63 -11.58
CA ARG A 58 22.84 -11.88 -13.01
C ARG A 58 21.46 -11.49 -13.50
N LEU A 59 20.40 -11.77 -12.69
CA LEU A 59 19.04 -11.35 -13.04
C LEU A 59 18.94 -9.83 -13.06
N ARG A 60 19.46 -9.11 -12.04
CA ARG A 60 19.45 -7.64 -12.03
C ARG A 60 20.10 -7.07 -13.29
N ALA A 61 21.29 -7.53 -13.62
CA ALA A 61 22.01 -7.07 -14.81
C ALA A 61 21.25 -7.37 -16.13
N ALA A 62 20.57 -8.51 -16.21
CA ALA A 62 19.71 -8.83 -17.36
C ALA A 62 18.49 -7.89 -17.44
N LEU A 63 17.84 -7.57 -16.31
CA LEU A 63 16.70 -6.65 -16.27
C LEU A 63 17.11 -5.23 -16.68
N GLU A 64 18.29 -4.75 -16.23
CA GLU A 64 18.88 -3.47 -16.66
C GLU A 64 19.12 -3.44 -18.17
N ALA A 65 19.72 -4.50 -18.74
CA ALA A 65 19.99 -4.62 -20.16
C ALA A 65 18.72 -4.69 -21.02
N LEU A 66 17.61 -5.22 -20.49
CA LEU A 66 16.33 -5.31 -21.16
C LEU A 66 15.55 -3.99 -21.20
N GLY A 67 15.91 -3.05 -20.34
CA GLY A 67 15.37 -1.68 -20.36
C GLY A 67 14.23 -1.42 -19.40
N PRO A 68 13.54 -0.26 -19.55
CA PRO A 68 12.66 0.32 -18.53
C PRO A 68 11.55 -0.60 -18.03
N THR A 69 10.90 -1.34 -18.90
CA THR A 69 9.83 -2.29 -18.54
C THR A 69 10.32 -3.32 -17.52
N PHE A 70 11.50 -3.87 -17.78
CA PHE A 70 12.08 -4.93 -16.95
C PHE A 70 12.73 -4.38 -15.68
N VAL A 71 13.31 -3.18 -15.74
CA VAL A 71 13.77 -2.45 -14.55
C VAL A 71 12.59 -2.24 -13.60
N LYS A 72 11.46 -1.73 -14.09
CA LYS A 72 10.25 -1.55 -13.28
C LYS A 72 9.69 -2.87 -12.75
N PHE A 73 9.74 -3.92 -13.56
CA PHE A 73 9.34 -5.25 -13.11
C PHE A 73 10.22 -5.74 -11.95
N GLY A 74 11.54 -5.58 -12.06
CA GLY A 74 12.48 -5.89 -10.98
C GLY A 74 12.24 -5.06 -9.72
N GLN A 75 11.94 -3.77 -9.86
CA GLN A 75 11.58 -2.90 -8.74
C GLN A 75 10.30 -3.36 -8.02
N ILE A 76 9.28 -3.81 -8.77
CA ILE A 76 8.08 -4.41 -8.19
C ILE A 76 8.42 -5.73 -7.47
N LEU A 77 9.29 -6.57 -8.06
CA LEU A 77 9.76 -7.79 -7.40
C LEU A 77 10.55 -7.49 -6.12
N ALA A 78 11.39 -6.46 -6.11
CA ALA A 78 12.14 -6.02 -4.93
C ALA A 78 11.23 -5.65 -3.75
N THR A 79 9.99 -5.18 -4.01
CA THR A 79 9.03 -4.89 -2.94
C THR A 79 8.42 -6.15 -2.32
N ARG A 80 8.58 -7.32 -2.93
CA ARG A 80 7.91 -8.56 -2.56
C ARG A 80 8.78 -9.42 -1.65
N SER A 81 9.22 -8.86 -0.51
CA SER A 81 9.94 -9.60 0.54
C SER A 81 9.10 -10.71 1.20
N ASP A 82 7.79 -10.71 0.95
CA ASP A 82 6.87 -11.79 1.27
C ASP A 82 7.04 -13.02 0.34
N LEU A 83 7.62 -12.84 -0.85
CA LEU A 83 7.82 -13.90 -1.85
C LEU A 83 9.29 -14.26 -2.05
N LEU A 84 10.18 -13.27 -1.95
CA LEU A 84 11.60 -13.39 -2.21
C LEU A 84 12.40 -13.21 -0.92
N ASP A 85 13.49 -13.94 -0.80
CA ASP A 85 14.42 -13.73 0.31
C ASP A 85 15.26 -12.45 0.13
N SER A 86 15.98 -12.05 1.19
CA SER A 86 16.77 -10.81 1.19
C SER A 86 17.86 -10.79 0.12
N SER A 87 18.42 -11.93 -0.27
CA SER A 87 19.46 -11.99 -1.30
C SER A 87 18.95 -11.52 -2.67
N TRP A 88 17.66 -11.73 -2.95
CA TRP A 88 17.00 -11.26 -4.16
C TRP A 88 16.50 -9.83 -4.04
N THR A 89 15.80 -9.53 -2.92
CA THR A 89 15.22 -8.19 -2.73
C THR A 89 16.29 -7.11 -2.63
N ASP A 90 17.38 -7.36 -1.89
CA ASP A 90 18.48 -6.41 -1.73
C ASP A 90 19.21 -6.15 -3.05
N GLU A 91 19.34 -7.19 -3.88
CA GLU A 91 19.97 -7.02 -5.18
C GLU A 91 19.05 -6.33 -6.19
N LEU A 92 17.76 -6.67 -6.21
CA LEU A 92 16.78 -6.03 -7.07
C LEU A 92 16.47 -4.57 -6.66
N ASP A 93 16.63 -4.24 -5.38
CA ASP A 93 16.50 -2.86 -4.89
C ASP A 93 17.60 -1.92 -5.39
N ARG A 94 18.72 -2.51 -5.85
CA ARG A 94 19.80 -1.78 -6.55
C ARG A 94 19.49 -1.44 -8.01
N LEU A 95 18.31 -1.87 -8.53
CA LEU A 95 17.85 -1.46 -9.84
C LEU A 95 17.58 0.04 -9.87
N HIS A 96 18.60 0.80 -10.25
CA HIS A 96 18.49 2.24 -10.32
C HIS A 96 17.79 2.66 -11.63
N SER A 97 16.95 3.68 -11.50
CA SER A 97 16.32 4.32 -12.66
C SER A 97 17.30 5.20 -13.47
N GLN A 98 18.60 5.11 -13.19
CA GLN A 98 19.60 5.88 -13.94
C GLN A 98 19.71 5.34 -15.36
N ALA A 99 19.26 6.12 -16.29
CA ALA A 99 19.39 5.83 -17.72
C ALA A 99 20.37 6.82 -18.35
N SER A 100 21.03 6.39 -19.42
CA SER A 100 21.85 7.29 -20.23
C SER A 100 21.02 8.48 -20.71
N THR A 101 21.61 9.68 -20.70
CA THR A 101 20.97 10.88 -21.25
C THR A 101 20.80 10.75 -22.75
N LEU A 102 19.63 11.08 -23.26
CA LEU A 102 19.41 11.31 -24.69
C LEU A 102 19.83 12.74 -25.06
N PRO A 103 20.43 12.96 -26.22
CA PRO A 103 20.74 14.31 -26.68
C PRO A 103 19.46 15.10 -26.90
N TRP A 104 19.50 16.41 -26.65
CA TRP A 104 18.35 17.28 -26.80
C TRP A 104 17.68 17.18 -28.18
N SER A 105 18.46 16.98 -29.25
CA SER A 105 17.97 16.81 -30.62
C SER A 105 16.92 15.71 -30.78
N GLU A 106 16.93 14.69 -29.94
CA GLU A 106 15.96 13.59 -29.98
C GLU A 106 14.63 13.94 -29.28
N LEU A 107 14.66 14.88 -28.34
CA LEU A 107 13.48 15.30 -27.56
C LEU A 107 12.87 16.61 -28.07
N ALA A 108 13.66 17.47 -28.70
CA ALA A 108 13.25 18.83 -29.09
C ALA A 108 11.94 18.87 -29.89
N ALA A 109 11.77 17.98 -30.88
CA ALA A 109 10.58 17.92 -31.70
C ALA A 109 9.33 17.56 -30.87
N GLN A 110 9.44 16.62 -29.93
CA GLN A 110 8.36 16.22 -29.02
C GLN A 110 8.01 17.35 -28.07
N VAL A 111 9.01 17.98 -27.45
CA VAL A 111 8.83 19.07 -26.49
C VAL A 111 8.16 20.27 -27.17
N THR A 112 8.64 20.67 -28.35
CA THR A 112 8.04 21.75 -29.13
C THR A 112 6.58 21.46 -29.50
N ALA A 113 6.28 20.22 -29.89
CA ALA A 113 4.91 19.83 -30.20
C ALA A 113 3.99 19.83 -28.96
N ASP A 114 4.49 19.42 -27.80
CA ASP A 114 3.71 19.37 -26.56
C ASP A 114 3.52 20.76 -25.93
N LEU A 115 4.51 21.64 -26.03
CA LEU A 115 4.43 23.03 -25.56
C LEU A 115 3.70 23.96 -26.54
N GLY A 116 3.56 23.55 -27.81
CA GLY A 116 3.01 24.39 -28.87
C GLY A 116 3.97 25.48 -29.40
N ALA A 117 5.17 25.59 -28.83
CA ALA A 117 6.20 26.54 -29.21
C ALA A 117 7.61 26.02 -28.85
N ASP A 118 8.63 26.64 -29.45
CA ASP A 118 10.03 26.37 -29.06
C ASP A 118 10.24 26.77 -27.58
N PRO A 119 10.75 25.87 -26.71
CA PRO A 119 10.99 26.18 -25.31
C PRO A 119 11.92 27.38 -25.09
N HIS A 120 12.90 27.62 -25.95
CA HIS A 120 13.77 28.81 -25.88
C HIS A 120 13.04 30.14 -26.12
N LYS A 121 11.84 30.09 -26.74
CA LYS A 121 11.00 31.29 -26.94
C LYS A 121 9.91 31.37 -25.85
N LEU A 122 9.48 30.24 -25.32
CA LEU A 122 8.38 30.15 -24.36
C LEU A 122 8.84 30.48 -22.93
N PHE A 123 10.07 30.11 -22.58
CA PHE A 123 10.66 30.39 -21.27
C PHE A 123 11.70 31.51 -21.37
N ALA A 124 11.87 32.29 -20.30
CA ALA A 124 12.90 33.33 -20.25
C ALA A 124 14.31 32.71 -20.33
N GLU A 125 14.50 31.53 -19.70
CA GLU A 125 15.72 30.73 -19.76
C GLU A 125 15.31 29.28 -19.92
N PHE A 126 15.96 28.54 -20.79
CA PHE A 126 15.81 27.08 -20.95
C PHE A 126 17.19 26.46 -21.12
N ASP A 127 17.54 25.51 -20.22
CA ASP A 127 18.77 24.75 -20.32
C ASP A 127 18.50 23.42 -21.05
N SER A 128 19.10 23.24 -22.22
CA SER A 128 19.00 21.99 -23.01
C SER A 128 19.85 20.85 -22.45
N THR A 129 20.67 21.12 -21.43
CA THR A 129 21.41 20.10 -20.68
C THR A 129 20.48 19.49 -19.65
N PRO A 130 20.27 18.16 -19.63
CA PRO A 130 19.37 17.55 -18.67
C PRO A 130 19.91 17.69 -17.23
N LEU A 131 19.08 18.16 -16.33
CA LEU A 131 19.35 18.20 -14.88
C LEU A 131 19.44 16.78 -14.31
N ALA A 132 18.59 15.87 -14.78
CA ALA A 132 18.55 14.48 -14.38
C ALA A 132 17.97 13.62 -15.52
N ALA A 133 18.34 12.33 -15.52
CA ALA A 133 17.79 11.34 -16.45
C ALA A 133 17.34 10.10 -15.70
N ALA A 134 16.05 9.78 -15.81
CA ALA A 134 15.45 8.56 -15.32
C ALA A 134 15.18 7.56 -16.45
N SER A 135 14.74 6.36 -16.12
CA SER A 135 14.44 5.31 -17.10
C SER A 135 13.36 5.72 -18.11
N MET A 136 12.37 6.49 -17.67
CA MET A 136 11.20 6.88 -18.47
C MET A 136 11.23 8.33 -18.95
N ALA A 137 11.94 9.24 -18.25
CA ALA A 137 11.91 10.66 -18.49
C ALA A 137 13.27 11.32 -18.30
N GLN A 138 13.43 12.51 -18.89
CA GLN A 138 14.52 13.44 -18.59
C GLN A 138 13.96 14.74 -18.04
N ILE A 139 14.72 15.39 -17.17
CA ILE A 139 14.32 16.60 -16.47
C ILE A 139 15.23 17.73 -16.92
N TYR A 140 14.64 18.84 -17.30
CA TYR A 140 15.32 20.06 -17.75
C TYR A 140 14.97 21.22 -16.83
N ARG A 141 15.89 22.17 -16.70
CA ARG A 141 15.67 23.40 -15.94
C ARG A 141 15.24 24.52 -16.86
N ALA A 142 14.29 25.31 -16.39
CA ALA A 142 13.84 26.51 -17.08
C ALA A 142 13.48 27.63 -16.09
N ARG A 143 13.27 28.84 -16.61
CA ARG A 143 12.77 29.98 -15.84
C ARG A 143 11.62 30.62 -16.63
N LEU A 144 10.52 30.88 -15.94
CA LEU A 144 9.39 31.60 -16.53
C LEU A 144 9.73 33.08 -16.73
N HIS A 145 9.01 33.76 -17.63
CA HIS A 145 9.12 35.20 -17.78
C HIS A 145 8.71 36.00 -16.54
N SER A 146 7.91 35.38 -15.63
CA SER A 146 7.58 35.90 -14.29
C SER A 146 8.74 35.79 -13.29
N GLY A 147 9.83 35.09 -13.64
CA GLY A 147 11.03 34.90 -12.81
C GLY A 147 11.07 33.59 -12.03
N GLU A 148 9.96 32.84 -11.97
CA GLU A 148 9.89 31.56 -11.26
C GLU A 148 10.77 30.51 -11.95
N ALA A 149 11.55 29.78 -11.13
CA ALA A 149 12.32 28.63 -11.61
C ALA A 149 11.41 27.40 -11.72
N VAL A 150 11.49 26.69 -12.82
CA VAL A 150 10.70 25.47 -13.06
C VAL A 150 11.58 24.34 -13.55
N VAL A 151 11.08 23.13 -13.41
CA VAL A 151 11.61 21.94 -14.08
C VAL A 151 10.58 21.39 -15.05
N ILE A 152 11.11 20.87 -16.15
CA ILE A 152 10.32 20.28 -17.22
C ILE A 152 10.70 18.81 -17.30
N LYS A 153 9.80 17.94 -16.88
CA LYS A 153 9.94 16.48 -16.97
C LYS A 153 9.38 16.04 -18.32
N VAL A 154 10.18 15.37 -19.13
CA VAL A 154 9.83 14.98 -20.51
C VAL A 154 9.95 13.48 -20.64
N LEU A 155 8.90 12.79 -21.05
CA LEU A 155 8.95 11.36 -21.37
C LEU A 155 9.85 11.11 -22.58
N ARG A 156 10.64 10.05 -22.53
CA ARG A 156 11.49 9.63 -23.65
C ARG A 156 10.62 9.22 -24.83
N PRO A 157 10.98 9.62 -26.06
CA PRO A 157 10.19 9.30 -27.25
C PRO A 157 10.19 7.78 -27.52
N GLY A 158 9.08 7.28 -28.04
CA GLY A 158 8.94 5.89 -28.48
C GLY A 158 8.74 4.82 -27.39
N LEU A 159 8.89 5.16 -26.11
CA LEU A 159 8.77 4.20 -24.97
C LEU A 159 7.43 3.45 -24.94
N ALA A 160 6.32 4.12 -25.13
CA ALA A 160 5.00 3.51 -25.08
C ALA A 160 4.86 2.28 -26.00
N LYS A 161 5.43 2.36 -27.19
CA LYS A 161 5.39 1.25 -28.17
C LYS A 161 6.17 0.02 -27.68
N THR A 162 7.33 0.23 -27.06
CA THR A 162 8.18 -0.84 -26.52
C THR A 162 7.52 -1.46 -25.28
N ILE A 163 7.07 -0.62 -24.34
CA ILE A 163 6.40 -1.05 -23.11
C ILE A 163 5.15 -1.88 -23.41
N HIS A 164 4.31 -1.46 -24.35
CA HIS A 164 3.12 -2.23 -24.72
C HIS A 164 3.49 -3.58 -25.37
N ALA A 165 4.59 -3.67 -26.14
CA ALA A 165 5.08 -4.94 -26.66
C ALA A 165 5.56 -5.87 -25.54
N ASP A 166 6.35 -5.33 -24.62
CA ASP A 166 6.86 -6.07 -23.46
C ASP A 166 5.71 -6.57 -22.57
N LEU A 167 4.71 -5.73 -22.29
CA LEU A 167 3.54 -6.11 -21.50
C LEU A 167 2.72 -7.24 -22.13
N ARG A 168 2.55 -7.24 -23.47
CA ARG A 168 1.89 -8.35 -24.16
C ARG A 168 2.66 -9.66 -23.99
N LEU A 169 3.98 -9.61 -24.14
CA LEU A 169 4.84 -10.79 -23.97
C LEU A 169 4.82 -11.28 -22.52
N LEU A 170 4.97 -10.40 -21.55
CA LEU A 170 4.92 -10.74 -20.13
C LEU A 170 3.56 -11.33 -19.73
N THR A 171 2.45 -10.78 -20.26
CA THR A 171 1.11 -11.34 -20.02
C THR A 171 0.99 -12.76 -20.54
N TYR A 172 1.48 -13.01 -21.75
CA TYR A 172 1.49 -14.35 -22.33
C TYR A 172 2.35 -15.34 -21.52
N LEU A 173 3.55 -14.90 -21.11
CA LEU A 173 4.45 -15.70 -20.29
C LEU A 173 3.84 -16.02 -18.93
N ALA A 174 3.24 -15.04 -18.27
CA ALA A 174 2.58 -15.21 -16.98
C ALA A 174 1.41 -16.21 -17.07
N GLU A 175 0.59 -16.14 -18.12
CA GLU A 175 -0.48 -17.11 -18.38
C GLU A 175 0.07 -18.53 -18.57
N THR A 176 1.17 -18.65 -19.31
CA THR A 176 1.82 -19.94 -19.59
C THR A 176 2.37 -20.56 -18.31
N VAL A 177 3.09 -19.77 -17.52
CA VAL A 177 3.67 -20.20 -16.22
C VAL A 177 2.58 -20.63 -15.26
N GLU A 178 1.50 -19.86 -15.13
CA GLU A 178 0.39 -20.16 -14.21
C GLU A 178 -0.35 -21.45 -14.58
N GLN A 179 -0.42 -21.77 -15.90
CA GLN A 179 -1.05 -23.00 -16.39
C GLN A 179 -0.14 -24.24 -16.29
N GLN A 180 1.18 -24.08 -16.46
CA GLN A 180 2.11 -25.21 -16.56
C GLN A 180 2.81 -25.55 -15.24
N SER A 181 2.86 -24.63 -14.29
CA SER A 181 3.56 -24.82 -13.02
C SER A 181 2.68 -24.47 -11.82
N PRO A 182 2.04 -25.48 -11.17
CA PRO A 182 1.28 -25.26 -9.94
C PRO A 182 2.10 -24.63 -8.82
N ALA A 183 3.42 -24.92 -8.76
CA ALA A 183 4.33 -24.35 -7.78
C ALA A 183 4.50 -22.84 -7.96
N LEU A 184 4.44 -22.33 -9.19
CA LEU A 184 4.55 -20.91 -9.50
C LEU A 184 3.19 -20.20 -9.54
N ALA A 185 2.09 -20.93 -9.76
CA ALA A 185 0.74 -20.37 -9.78
C ALA A 185 0.37 -19.71 -8.45
N ARG A 186 0.88 -20.21 -7.31
CA ARG A 186 0.70 -19.63 -5.98
C ARG A 186 1.21 -18.18 -5.87
N TYR A 187 2.20 -17.79 -6.67
CA TYR A 187 2.75 -16.43 -6.72
C TYR A 187 1.92 -15.48 -7.58
N ARG A 188 0.84 -15.95 -8.19
CA ARG A 188 -0.11 -15.18 -9.00
C ARG A 188 0.57 -14.30 -10.07
N PRO A 189 1.40 -14.88 -10.98
CA PRO A 189 2.20 -14.12 -11.95
C PRO A 189 1.35 -13.21 -12.84
N ARG A 190 0.11 -13.60 -13.19
CA ARG A 190 -0.82 -12.74 -13.97
C ARG A 190 -1.21 -11.48 -13.20
N GLN A 191 -1.37 -11.55 -11.88
CA GLN A 191 -1.66 -10.37 -11.06
C GLN A 191 -0.45 -9.45 -10.99
N MET A 192 0.77 -10.01 -10.91
CA MET A 192 2.01 -9.23 -10.91
C MET A 192 2.18 -8.46 -12.24
N VAL A 193 1.94 -9.12 -13.38
CA VAL A 193 2.00 -8.46 -14.69
C VAL A 193 0.90 -7.40 -14.84
N ARG A 194 -0.29 -7.61 -14.30
CA ARG A 194 -1.34 -6.58 -14.28
C ARG A 194 -0.93 -5.36 -13.43
N ALA A 195 -0.35 -5.59 -12.26
CA ALA A 195 0.17 -4.51 -11.43
C ALA A 195 1.27 -3.73 -12.15
N LEU A 196 2.20 -4.42 -12.81
CA LEU A 196 3.22 -3.82 -13.67
C LEU A 196 2.60 -2.98 -14.79
N ALA A 197 1.60 -3.52 -15.50
CA ALA A 197 0.92 -2.82 -16.58
C ALA A 197 0.26 -1.52 -16.08
N THR A 198 -0.40 -1.57 -14.92
CA THR A 198 -0.99 -0.38 -14.29
C THR A 198 0.09 0.65 -13.95
N ALA A 199 1.17 0.23 -13.29
CA ALA A 199 2.27 1.12 -12.92
C ALA A 199 2.92 1.79 -14.14
N LEU A 200 3.24 1.01 -15.18
CA LEU A 200 3.85 1.53 -16.40
C LEU A 200 2.91 2.46 -17.19
N ASN A 201 1.61 2.16 -17.24
CA ASN A 201 0.64 3.04 -17.89
C ASN A 201 0.50 4.38 -17.13
N HIS A 202 0.61 4.37 -15.81
CA HIS A 202 0.64 5.61 -15.02
C HIS A 202 1.92 6.41 -15.29
N GLU A 203 3.07 5.75 -15.40
CA GLU A 203 4.35 6.43 -15.72
C GLU A 203 4.40 6.97 -17.16
N LEU A 204 3.63 6.40 -18.09
CA LEU A 204 3.51 6.89 -19.46
C LEU A 204 2.57 8.11 -19.61
N ASP A 205 1.92 8.53 -18.55
CA ASP A 205 1.01 9.69 -18.54
C ASP A 205 1.35 10.58 -17.33
N LEU A 206 2.19 11.59 -17.56
CA LEU A 206 2.66 12.51 -16.51
C LEU A 206 1.54 13.36 -15.88
N THR A 207 0.33 13.38 -16.48
CA THR A 207 -0.81 14.05 -15.84
C THR A 207 -1.23 13.36 -14.55
N HIS A 208 -0.98 12.05 -14.40
CA HIS A 208 -1.20 11.34 -13.13
C HIS A 208 -0.29 11.86 -12.03
N GLU A 209 0.99 12.07 -12.34
CA GLU A 209 1.96 12.64 -11.39
C GLU A 209 1.58 14.07 -11.00
N GLY A 210 1.20 14.91 -11.98
CA GLY A 210 0.72 16.26 -11.72
C GLY A 210 -0.51 16.31 -10.81
N ASN A 211 -1.50 15.48 -11.09
CA ASN A 211 -2.72 15.39 -10.27
C ASN A 211 -2.42 14.88 -8.83
N ASN A 212 -1.51 13.92 -8.68
CA ASN A 212 -1.08 13.45 -7.36
C ASN A 212 -0.37 14.56 -6.58
N CYS A 213 0.49 15.32 -7.27
CA CYS A 213 1.19 16.48 -6.69
C CYS A 213 0.21 17.54 -6.18
N GLU A 214 -0.80 17.93 -6.97
CA GLU A 214 -1.82 18.89 -6.54
C GLU A 214 -2.64 18.39 -5.35
N ARG A 215 -3.12 17.15 -5.39
CA ARG A 215 -3.82 16.55 -4.24
C ARG A 215 -2.99 16.58 -2.98
N MET A 216 -1.67 16.33 -3.10
CA MET A 216 -0.76 16.40 -1.97
C MET A 216 -0.57 17.85 -1.50
N ALA A 217 -0.43 18.80 -2.42
CA ALA A 217 -0.32 20.23 -2.10
C ALA A 217 -1.57 20.76 -1.35
N GLU A 218 -2.77 20.34 -1.75
CA GLU A 218 -4.02 20.66 -1.05
C GLU A 218 -4.01 20.16 0.40
N HIS A 219 -3.52 18.95 0.64
CA HIS A 219 -3.42 18.37 1.99
C HIS A 219 -2.45 19.13 2.90
N PHE A 220 -1.41 19.75 2.33
CA PHE A 220 -0.40 20.50 3.08
C PHE A 220 -0.54 22.02 2.96
N ALA A 221 -1.63 22.53 2.39
CA ALA A 221 -1.84 23.97 2.17
C ALA A 221 -1.74 24.83 3.46
N GLN A 222 -2.05 24.25 4.61
CA GLN A 222 -1.98 24.92 5.93
C GLN A 222 -0.68 24.62 6.70
N GLN A 223 0.31 23.98 6.07
CA GLN A 223 1.55 23.54 6.72
C GLN A 223 2.75 24.13 5.96
N PRO A 224 3.18 25.36 6.31
CA PRO A 224 4.22 26.07 5.58
C PRO A 224 5.61 25.40 5.69
N GLU A 225 5.80 24.49 6.65
CA GLU A 225 7.01 23.69 6.83
C GLU A 225 7.17 22.58 5.79
N VAL A 226 6.10 22.22 5.06
CA VAL A 226 6.11 21.24 3.97
C VAL A 226 5.95 21.95 2.65
N ALA A 227 6.79 21.62 1.68
CA ALA A 227 6.73 22.18 0.34
C ALA A 227 6.42 21.08 -0.69
N ILE A 228 5.41 21.31 -1.49
CA ILE A 228 5.03 20.49 -2.63
C ILE A 228 5.09 21.37 -3.88
N PRO A 229 5.70 20.94 -4.99
CA PRO A 229 5.84 21.76 -6.19
C PRO A 229 4.49 22.14 -6.78
N LYS A 230 4.35 23.39 -7.19
CA LYS A 230 3.22 23.84 -7.99
C LYS A 230 3.30 23.29 -9.40
N ILE A 231 2.16 22.84 -9.96
CA ILE A 231 2.08 22.35 -11.34
C ILE A 231 1.59 23.48 -12.25
N TYR A 232 2.21 23.59 -13.42
CA TYR A 232 1.85 24.57 -14.46
C TYR A 232 1.14 23.85 -15.62
N TRP A 233 -0.16 23.62 -15.47
CA TRP A 233 -0.98 22.85 -16.41
C TRP A 233 -1.03 23.42 -17.82
N GLN A 234 -0.90 24.73 -17.96
CA GLN A 234 -0.89 25.40 -19.26
C GLN A 234 0.24 24.94 -20.19
N TRP A 235 1.30 24.34 -19.61
CA TRP A 235 2.45 23.80 -20.32
C TRP A 235 2.65 22.30 -20.08
N SER A 236 1.69 21.67 -19.43
CA SER A 236 1.78 20.24 -19.09
C SER A 236 0.87 19.40 -19.97
N SER A 237 1.32 18.19 -20.29
CA SER A 237 0.61 17.21 -21.12
C SER A 237 0.89 15.80 -20.60
N LYS A 238 0.36 14.78 -21.29
CA LYS A 238 0.68 13.37 -20.97
C LYS A 238 2.17 13.05 -21.02
N ARG A 239 2.92 13.74 -21.89
CA ARG A 239 4.34 13.44 -22.14
C ARG A 239 5.29 14.49 -21.57
N LEU A 240 4.75 15.57 -21.02
CA LEU A 240 5.54 16.69 -20.51
C LEU A 240 4.86 17.26 -19.26
N LEU A 241 5.61 17.42 -18.17
CA LEU A 241 5.13 18.01 -16.92
C LEU A 241 6.02 19.19 -16.55
N VAL A 242 5.42 20.35 -16.39
CA VAL A 242 6.09 21.56 -15.91
C VAL A 242 5.69 21.80 -14.46
N GLN A 243 6.66 21.80 -13.58
CA GLN A 243 6.45 22.01 -12.14
C GLN A 243 7.48 22.98 -11.56
N GLU A 244 7.15 23.56 -10.42
CA GLU A 244 8.03 24.44 -9.66
C GLU A 244 9.36 23.74 -9.34
N PHE A 245 10.46 24.46 -9.50
CA PHE A 245 11.76 23.99 -9.01
C PHE A 245 11.92 24.36 -7.54
N LEU A 246 12.00 23.36 -6.68
CA LEU A 246 12.29 23.55 -5.25
C LEU A 246 13.82 23.55 -5.03
N PRO A 247 14.42 24.72 -4.71
CA PRO A 247 15.86 24.81 -4.50
C PRO A 247 16.22 24.23 -3.13
N GLY A 248 16.62 22.98 -3.10
CA GLY A 248 16.94 22.25 -1.88
C GLY A 248 18.15 21.34 -2.01
N THR A 249 18.53 20.74 -0.90
CA THR A 249 19.61 19.75 -0.78
C THR A 249 18.99 18.40 -0.43
N ALA A 250 19.34 17.36 -1.20
CA ALA A 250 18.92 16.01 -0.88
C ALA A 250 19.57 15.51 0.43
N PRO A 251 18.87 14.77 1.28
CA PRO A 251 19.37 14.28 2.57
C PRO A 251 20.26 13.04 2.40
N GLU A 252 21.32 13.17 1.61
CA GLU A 252 22.25 12.06 1.36
C GLU A 252 23.32 11.95 2.46
N ASN A 253 23.81 13.10 2.94
CA ASN A 253 24.88 13.18 3.93
C ASN A 253 24.57 14.21 5.02
N PRO A 254 24.50 13.80 6.32
CA PRO A 254 24.25 14.72 7.44
C PRO A 254 25.26 15.87 7.54
N GLN A 255 26.54 15.61 7.22
CA GLN A 255 27.58 16.64 7.28
C GLN A 255 27.40 17.71 6.20
N GLN A 256 26.97 17.35 5.01
CA GLN A 256 26.66 18.32 3.95
C GLN A 256 25.48 19.22 4.35
N LEU A 257 24.43 18.62 4.94
CA LEU A 257 23.28 19.38 5.44
C LEU A 257 23.68 20.37 6.54
N ALA A 258 24.49 19.92 7.50
CA ALA A 258 25.00 20.81 8.57
C ALA A 258 25.87 21.93 7.99
N THR A 259 26.75 21.64 7.01
CA THR A 259 27.58 22.65 6.33
C THR A 259 26.74 23.64 5.54
N ALA A 260 25.61 23.20 4.98
CA ALA A 260 24.64 24.06 4.31
C ALA A 260 23.72 24.84 5.28
N GLY A 261 23.92 24.70 6.59
CA GLY A 261 23.18 25.43 7.63
C GLY A 261 21.81 24.84 7.98
N PHE A 262 21.56 23.57 7.65
CA PHE A 262 20.32 22.88 7.98
C PHE A 262 20.39 22.21 9.35
N ASP A 263 19.26 22.22 10.07
CA ASP A 263 19.04 21.52 11.32
C ASP A 263 18.48 20.11 11.02
N GLY A 264 19.34 19.10 11.02
CA GLY A 264 18.99 17.71 10.71
C GLY A 264 17.89 17.14 11.61
N PRO A 265 17.99 17.22 12.95
CA PRO A 265 16.94 16.80 13.88
C PRO A 265 15.57 17.45 13.61
N LEU A 266 15.54 18.76 13.37
CA LEU A 266 14.29 19.45 13.05
C LEU A 266 13.71 19.01 11.71
N LEU A 267 14.55 18.80 10.69
CA LEU A 267 14.12 18.27 9.39
C LEU A 267 13.58 16.84 9.53
N ALA A 268 14.25 15.98 10.32
CA ALA A 268 13.79 14.62 10.58
C ALA A 268 12.41 14.62 11.27
N GLN A 269 12.24 15.47 12.27
CA GLN A 269 10.95 15.64 12.97
C GLN A 269 9.84 16.09 12.01
N ARG A 270 10.07 17.14 11.21
CA ARG A 270 9.10 17.66 10.23
C ARG A 270 8.79 16.64 9.13
N GLY A 271 9.81 15.96 8.63
CA GLY A 271 9.65 14.89 7.62
C GLY A 271 8.82 13.73 8.15
N ALA A 272 9.10 13.26 9.37
CA ALA A 272 8.32 12.20 10.01
C ALA A 272 6.86 12.60 10.21
N GLN A 273 6.62 13.81 10.75
CA GLN A 273 5.26 14.33 10.95
C GLN A 273 4.50 14.44 9.63
N ALA A 274 5.14 15.00 8.58
CA ALA A 274 4.53 15.12 7.26
C ALA A 274 4.19 13.75 6.68
N PHE A 275 5.14 12.80 6.70
CA PHE A 275 4.93 11.46 6.15
C PHE A 275 3.83 10.71 6.90
N MET A 276 3.82 10.79 8.23
CA MET A 276 2.77 10.12 9.01
C MET A 276 1.40 10.76 8.84
N LYS A 277 1.30 12.07 8.63
CA LYS A 277 0.04 12.71 8.23
C LYS A 277 -0.45 12.23 6.88
N MET A 278 0.44 12.10 5.88
CA MET A 278 0.09 11.48 4.59
C MET A 278 -0.56 10.11 4.78
N VAL A 279 0.03 9.26 5.62
CA VAL A 279 -0.43 7.89 5.86
C VAL A 279 -1.70 7.84 6.71
N LEU A 280 -1.70 8.49 7.87
CA LEU A 280 -2.72 8.29 8.90
C LEU A 280 -3.92 9.25 8.77
N GLU A 281 -3.70 10.50 8.34
CA GLU A 281 -4.76 11.50 8.23
C GLU A 281 -5.32 11.57 6.82
N HIS A 282 -4.45 11.81 5.84
CA HIS A 282 -4.84 12.00 4.45
C HIS A 282 -5.10 10.69 3.71
N ARG A 283 -4.53 9.58 4.19
CA ARG A 283 -4.63 8.25 3.56
C ARG A 283 -4.13 8.23 2.11
N LEU A 284 -3.35 9.23 1.75
CA LEU A 284 -2.64 9.40 0.49
C LEU A 284 -1.18 9.66 0.85
N TYR A 285 -0.27 8.77 0.47
CA TYR A 285 1.12 8.83 0.89
C TYR A 285 2.06 8.69 -0.30
N HIS A 286 3.23 9.31 -0.18
CA HIS A 286 4.33 9.11 -1.11
C HIS A 286 4.84 7.67 -1.00
N ALA A 287 4.74 6.90 -2.08
CA ALA A 287 5.05 5.47 -2.04
C ALA A 287 6.55 5.16 -2.27
N ASP A 288 7.34 6.15 -2.64
CA ASP A 288 8.78 6.01 -2.87
C ASP A 288 9.57 7.24 -2.33
N PRO A 289 9.57 7.48 -1.00
CA PRO A 289 10.22 8.65 -0.38
C PRO A 289 11.74 8.44 -0.23
N HIS A 290 12.41 8.09 -1.33
CA HIS A 290 13.88 7.94 -1.30
C HIS A 290 14.59 9.30 -1.18
N PRO A 291 15.90 9.34 -0.82
CA PRO A 291 16.61 10.60 -0.56
C PRO A 291 16.59 11.59 -1.73
N GLY A 292 16.47 11.11 -2.97
CA GLY A 292 16.36 11.97 -4.15
C GLY A 292 14.98 12.63 -4.32
N ASN A 293 13.94 12.16 -3.61
CA ASN A 293 12.57 12.70 -3.68
C ASN A 293 12.21 13.57 -2.47
N VAL A 294 13.12 13.70 -1.50
CA VAL A 294 12.96 14.54 -0.31
C VAL A 294 14.03 15.61 -0.32
N MET A 295 13.67 16.86 -0.07
CA MET A 295 14.57 18.01 -0.12
C MET A 295 14.57 18.79 1.20
N ALA A 296 15.75 19.12 1.71
CA ALA A 296 15.92 20.13 2.75
C ALA A 296 15.91 21.52 2.10
N LEU A 297 14.96 22.36 2.48
CA LEU A 297 14.74 23.68 1.91
C LEU A 297 15.04 24.77 2.95
N ALA A 298 15.29 25.99 2.49
CA ALA A 298 15.52 27.16 3.34
C ALA A 298 14.44 27.28 4.44
N GLY A 299 14.86 27.64 5.67
CA GLY A 299 14.00 27.67 6.86
C GLY A 299 13.72 26.30 7.46
N ASN A 300 14.54 25.29 7.14
CA ASN A 300 14.37 23.89 7.56
C ASN A 300 13.01 23.32 7.13
N ARG A 301 12.53 23.70 5.95
CA ARG A 301 11.32 23.13 5.34
C ARG A 301 11.66 21.80 4.66
N VAL A 302 10.70 20.90 4.64
CA VAL A 302 10.84 19.61 3.93
C VAL A 302 10.06 19.68 2.62
N GLY A 303 10.74 19.44 1.50
CA GLY A 303 10.12 19.36 0.17
C GLY A 303 9.97 17.92 -0.28
N PHE A 304 8.85 17.59 -0.93
CA PHE A 304 8.65 16.32 -1.63
C PHE A 304 8.43 16.62 -3.11
N ILE A 305 9.18 15.96 -4.01
CA ILE A 305 9.28 16.43 -5.40
C ILE A 305 8.83 15.47 -6.49
N ASP A 306 8.72 14.19 -6.28
CA ASP A 306 8.28 13.22 -7.28
C ASP A 306 7.05 12.47 -6.77
N PHE A 307 5.90 12.68 -7.41
CA PHE A 307 4.63 12.02 -7.07
C PHE A 307 4.19 11.00 -8.13
N GLY A 308 5.13 10.47 -8.90
CA GLY A 308 4.89 9.39 -9.87
C GLY A 308 4.35 8.12 -9.20
N MET A 309 4.75 7.88 -7.95
CA MET A 309 4.22 6.78 -7.14
C MET A 309 3.57 7.30 -5.85
N VAL A 310 2.26 7.17 -5.76
CA VAL A 310 1.51 7.42 -4.52
C VAL A 310 0.70 6.19 -4.15
N GLY A 311 0.60 5.93 -2.85
CA GLY A 311 -0.27 4.91 -2.29
C GLY A 311 -1.51 5.54 -1.67
N GLN A 312 -2.62 4.80 -1.70
CA GLN A 312 -3.85 5.22 -1.06
C GLN A 312 -4.34 4.13 -0.10
N LEU A 313 -4.66 4.50 1.14
CA LEU A 313 -5.16 3.59 2.15
C LEU A 313 -6.68 3.68 2.26
N SER A 314 -7.35 2.52 2.26
CA SER A 314 -8.72 2.46 2.70
C SER A 314 -8.81 2.76 4.21
N GLU A 315 -9.96 3.21 4.68
CA GLU A 315 -10.16 3.46 6.11
C GLU A 315 -9.93 2.19 6.95
N ARG A 316 -10.35 1.04 6.44
CA ARG A 316 -10.11 -0.26 7.06
C ARG A 316 -8.60 -0.53 7.21
N ARG A 317 -7.79 -0.35 6.15
CA ARG A 317 -6.34 -0.58 6.17
C ARG A 317 -5.62 0.39 7.11
N ARG A 318 -6.01 1.66 7.09
CA ARG A 318 -5.47 2.64 8.05
C ARG A 318 -5.74 2.22 9.50
N ASN A 319 -6.96 1.78 9.80
CA ASN A 319 -7.32 1.35 11.14
C ASN A 319 -6.56 0.10 11.59
N GLN A 320 -6.32 -0.85 10.68
CA GLN A 320 -5.50 -2.04 10.93
C GLN A 320 -4.03 -1.66 11.17
N LEU A 321 -3.49 -0.70 10.38
CA LEU A 321 -2.13 -0.19 10.59
C LEU A 321 -2.00 0.49 11.96
N LEU A 322 -2.96 1.31 12.35
CA LEU A 322 -2.99 1.95 13.68
C LEU A 322 -2.95 0.92 14.80
N LEU A 323 -3.75 -0.15 14.70
CA LEU A 323 -3.74 -1.24 15.66
C LEU A 323 -2.39 -1.95 15.73
N LEU A 324 -1.76 -2.20 14.58
CA LEU A 324 -0.43 -2.80 14.53
C LEU A 324 0.61 -1.91 15.22
N LEU A 325 0.67 -0.62 14.84
CA LEU A 325 1.64 0.32 15.42
C LEU A 325 1.43 0.50 16.93
N GLN A 326 0.18 0.52 17.38
CA GLN A 326 -0.17 0.55 18.79
C GLN A 326 0.29 -0.73 19.49
N SER A 327 0.00 -1.91 18.94
CA SER A 327 0.41 -3.20 19.51
C SER A 327 1.94 -3.34 19.62
N ILE A 328 2.68 -2.81 18.63
CA ILE A 328 4.15 -2.75 18.68
C ILE A 328 4.60 -1.80 19.82
N ALA A 329 4.00 -0.61 19.91
CA ALA A 329 4.35 0.38 20.93
C ALA A 329 4.00 -0.06 22.36
N GLU A 330 2.89 -0.77 22.54
CA GLU A 330 2.42 -1.31 23.83
C GLU A 330 2.97 -2.71 24.12
N ARG A 331 3.73 -3.30 23.19
CA ARG A 331 4.33 -4.64 23.27
C ARG A 331 3.28 -5.75 23.45
N GLU A 332 2.21 -5.66 22.72
CA GLU A 332 1.10 -6.62 22.76
C GLU A 332 1.21 -7.60 21.57
N SER A 333 1.68 -8.84 21.82
CA SER A 333 1.85 -9.85 20.77
C SER A 333 0.52 -10.26 20.13
N GLY A 334 -0.56 -10.37 20.91
CA GLY A 334 -1.88 -10.75 20.42
C GLY A 334 -2.44 -9.78 19.38
N GLY A 335 -2.23 -8.46 19.55
CA GLY A 335 -2.65 -7.46 18.59
C GLY A 335 -1.90 -7.54 17.27
N ILE A 336 -0.59 -7.87 17.30
CA ILE A 336 0.22 -8.12 16.10
C ILE A 336 -0.33 -9.32 15.34
N VAL A 337 -0.51 -10.45 16.02
CA VAL A 337 -1.02 -11.70 15.44
C VAL A 337 -2.39 -11.49 14.81
N ASN A 338 -3.33 -10.89 15.54
CA ASN A 338 -4.69 -10.60 15.03
C ASN A 338 -4.66 -9.70 13.78
N THR A 339 -3.74 -8.73 13.74
CA THR A 339 -3.62 -7.85 12.59
C THR A 339 -3.05 -8.59 11.37
N LEU A 340 -2.03 -9.43 11.56
CA LEU A 340 -1.45 -10.24 10.48
C LEU A 340 -2.47 -11.23 9.89
N ILE A 341 -3.25 -11.91 10.74
CA ILE A 341 -4.32 -12.79 10.30
C ILE A 341 -5.40 -12.00 9.53
N ALA A 342 -5.79 -10.84 10.05
CA ALA A 342 -6.79 -9.99 9.37
C ALA A 342 -6.31 -9.43 8.02
N TRP A 343 -5.01 -9.44 7.76
CA TRP A 343 -4.42 -9.05 6.48
C TRP A 343 -4.27 -10.22 5.52
N SER A 344 -4.00 -11.42 6.05
CA SER A 344 -3.87 -12.62 5.23
C SER A 344 -5.24 -13.14 4.77
N ASP A 345 -5.32 -13.55 3.50
CA ASP A 345 -6.48 -14.29 2.98
C ASP A 345 -6.41 -15.80 3.33
N SER A 346 -5.35 -16.23 4.03
CA SER A 346 -5.10 -17.62 4.44
C SER A 346 -5.04 -17.72 5.96
N ASP A 347 -5.59 -18.80 6.50
CA ASP A 347 -5.41 -19.12 7.90
C ASP A 347 -3.94 -19.54 8.15
N PRO A 348 -3.33 -19.13 9.28
CA PRO A 348 -1.98 -19.58 9.63
C PRO A 348 -1.97 -21.10 9.81
N LEU A 349 -0.88 -21.74 9.37
CA LEU A 349 -0.71 -23.18 9.51
C LEU A 349 -0.67 -23.60 10.98
N ASP A 350 -0.09 -22.77 11.84
CA ASP A 350 -0.03 -22.95 13.28
C ASP A 350 -0.15 -21.58 13.99
N LEU A 351 -1.26 -21.37 14.70
CA LEU A 351 -1.52 -20.13 15.43
C LEU A 351 -0.58 -19.97 16.62
N LEU A 352 -0.28 -21.06 17.32
CA LEU A 352 0.59 -21.02 18.51
C LEU A 352 2.02 -20.65 18.13
N ASP A 353 2.51 -21.17 17.03
CA ASP A 353 3.84 -20.87 16.50
C ASP A 353 3.94 -19.40 16.06
N LEU A 354 2.88 -18.85 15.46
CA LEU A 354 2.79 -17.43 15.11
C LEU A 354 2.75 -16.52 16.36
N GLU A 355 2.06 -16.92 17.42
CA GLU A 355 2.04 -16.19 18.69
C GLU A 355 3.43 -16.14 19.34
N LEU A 356 4.15 -17.28 19.35
CA LEU A 356 5.53 -17.36 19.84
C LEU A 356 6.49 -16.51 18.99
N ALA A 357 6.33 -16.52 17.67
CA ALA A 357 7.11 -15.67 16.78
C ALA A 357 6.86 -14.18 17.04
N ALA A 358 5.62 -13.77 17.27
CA ALA A 358 5.27 -12.39 17.62
C ALA A 358 5.86 -11.97 18.98
N GLN A 359 5.90 -12.87 19.94
CA GLN A 359 6.54 -12.64 21.24
C GLN A 359 8.05 -12.48 21.10
N ASN A 360 8.70 -13.39 20.38
CA ASN A 360 10.14 -13.31 20.07
C ASN A 360 10.50 -12.04 19.31
N PHE A 361 9.63 -11.61 18.38
CA PHE A 361 9.78 -10.33 17.69
C PHE A 361 9.81 -9.16 18.68
N LEU A 362 8.86 -9.08 19.61
CA LEU A 362 8.81 -8.01 20.62
C LEU A 362 10.01 -8.05 21.57
N ASP A 363 10.49 -9.25 21.95
CA ASP A 363 11.64 -9.41 22.83
C ASP A 363 12.95 -8.97 22.16
N LYS A 364 13.12 -9.27 20.87
CA LYS A 364 14.26 -8.76 20.07
C LYS A 364 14.25 -7.22 19.99
N GLN A 365 13.08 -6.64 19.88
CA GLN A 365 12.91 -5.18 19.82
C GLN A 365 13.17 -4.50 21.18
N ALA A 366 13.17 -5.25 22.29
CA ALA A 366 13.48 -4.71 23.61
C ALA A 366 14.95 -4.41 23.85
N SER A 367 15.82 -5.14 23.16
CA SER A 367 17.27 -5.14 23.39
C SER A 367 18.06 -4.22 22.45
N ALA A 368 17.43 -3.61 21.46
CA ALA A 368 18.06 -2.76 20.45
C ALA A 368 17.38 -1.37 20.38
N THR A 369 18.11 -0.38 19.88
CA THR A 369 17.49 0.89 19.43
C THR A 369 16.50 0.54 18.34
N LEU A 370 15.21 0.64 18.66
CA LEU A 370 14.10 0.25 17.78
C LEU A 370 13.97 1.27 16.64
N THR A 371 14.30 0.86 15.41
CA THR A 371 13.92 1.61 14.22
C THR A 371 12.64 1.03 13.63
N LEU A 372 11.73 1.88 13.18
CA LEU A 372 10.47 1.44 12.57
C LEU A 372 10.74 0.56 11.34
N GLY A 373 11.73 0.95 10.53
CA GLY A 373 12.11 0.20 9.33
C GLY A 373 12.53 -1.23 9.65
N LYS A 374 13.34 -1.44 10.71
CA LYS A 374 13.73 -2.77 11.13
C LYS A 374 12.54 -3.58 11.65
N ALA A 375 11.70 -2.97 12.47
CA ALA A 375 10.52 -3.63 12.99
C ALA A 375 9.57 -4.11 11.86
N LEU A 376 9.33 -3.26 10.87
CA LEU A 376 8.48 -3.62 9.72
C LEU A 376 9.13 -4.69 8.83
N THR A 377 10.45 -4.65 8.67
CA THR A 377 11.20 -5.69 7.93
C THR A 377 11.09 -7.04 8.63
N ASP A 378 11.34 -7.09 9.93
CA ASP A 378 11.23 -8.32 10.73
C ASP A 378 9.79 -8.88 10.70
N LEU A 379 8.78 -7.99 10.69
CA LEU A 379 7.38 -8.38 10.57
C LEU A 379 7.07 -9.02 9.20
N LEU A 380 7.63 -8.48 8.10
CA LEU A 380 7.48 -9.07 6.76
C LEU A 380 8.16 -10.44 6.67
N VAL A 381 9.33 -10.59 7.31
CA VAL A 381 10.03 -11.89 7.41
C VAL A 381 9.17 -12.90 8.16
N MET A 382 8.62 -12.50 9.30
CA MET A 382 7.73 -13.36 10.11
C MET A 382 6.48 -13.77 9.30
N ALA A 383 5.84 -12.84 8.60
CA ALA A 383 4.70 -13.15 7.75
C ALA A 383 5.06 -14.18 6.66
N ARG A 384 6.24 -14.06 6.04
CA ARG A 384 6.73 -15.02 5.04
C ARG A 384 7.00 -16.40 5.64
N GLU A 385 7.68 -16.49 6.79
CA GLU A 385 8.01 -17.74 7.48
C GLU A 385 6.74 -18.52 7.86
N HIS A 386 5.70 -17.82 8.29
CA HIS A 386 4.40 -18.41 8.61
C HIS A 386 3.43 -18.48 7.41
N GLN A 387 3.93 -18.28 6.17
CA GLN A 387 3.18 -18.40 4.91
C GLN A 387 1.93 -17.50 4.83
N LEU A 388 1.94 -16.37 5.52
CA LEU A 388 0.89 -15.36 5.46
C LEU A 388 1.06 -14.50 4.21
N ALA A 389 0.07 -14.53 3.31
CA ALA A 389 0.10 -13.74 2.09
C ALA A 389 -0.26 -12.28 2.41
N MET A 390 0.73 -11.39 2.34
CA MET A 390 0.51 -9.96 2.58
C MET A 390 -0.13 -9.29 1.37
N PRO A 391 -1.17 -8.45 1.58
CA PRO A 391 -1.76 -7.66 0.50
C PRO A 391 -0.75 -6.70 -0.13
N PRO A 392 -0.72 -6.56 -1.46
CA PRO A 392 0.27 -5.72 -2.16
C PRO A 392 0.28 -4.24 -1.75
N ASP A 393 -0.88 -3.69 -1.39
CA ASP A 393 -1.04 -2.32 -0.89
C ASP A 393 -0.30 -2.09 0.45
N LEU A 394 -0.32 -3.10 1.34
CA LEU A 394 0.41 -3.04 2.61
C LEU A 394 1.92 -3.24 2.42
N VAL A 395 2.33 -4.13 1.51
CA VAL A 395 3.75 -4.31 1.19
C VAL A 395 4.34 -3.01 0.62
N LEU A 396 3.61 -2.32 -0.27
CA LEU A 396 4.01 -1.02 -0.78
C LEU A 396 4.11 0.04 0.34
N LEU A 397 3.14 0.06 1.25
CA LEU A 397 3.17 0.96 2.41
C LEU A 397 4.36 0.69 3.31
N PHE A 398 4.65 -0.57 3.61
CA PHE A 398 5.78 -0.94 4.45
C PHE A 398 7.10 -0.55 3.80
N LYS A 399 7.25 -0.78 2.48
CA LYS A 399 8.42 -0.28 1.74
C LYS A 399 8.57 1.23 1.89
N ALA A 400 7.48 1.98 1.72
CA ALA A 400 7.50 3.43 1.86
C ALA A 400 7.89 3.88 3.27
N LEU A 401 7.35 3.21 4.32
CA LEU A 401 7.70 3.47 5.72
C LEU A 401 9.17 3.15 6.02
N ILE A 402 9.68 2.01 5.53
CA ILE A 402 11.08 1.59 5.69
C ILE A 402 12.02 2.59 4.99
N THR A 403 11.67 3.01 3.78
CA THR A 403 12.46 3.99 3.01
C THR A 403 12.46 5.35 3.70
N ALA A 404 11.29 5.82 4.17
CA ALA A 404 11.16 7.06 4.92
C ALA A 404 11.99 7.03 6.21
N ASP A 405 11.91 5.93 6.98
CA ASP A 405 12.71 5.73 8.19
C ASP A 405 14.21 5.84 7.90
N GLY A 406 14.67 5.23 6.81
CA GLY A 406 16.05 5.34 6.34
C GLY A 406 16.47 6.78 5.98
N VAL A 407 15.58 7.58 5.39
CA VAL A 407 15.83 9.01 5.11
C VAL A 407 15.89 9.82 6.39
N LEU A 408 14.99 9.56 7.34
CA LEU A 408 14.98 10.25 8.65
C LEU A 408 16.28 9.99 9.43
N HIS A 409 16.79 8.76 9.42
CA HIS A 409 18.08 8.42 10.05
C HIS A 409 19.30 9.03 9.35
N ARG A 410 19.20 9.37 8.06
CA ARG A 410 20.22 10.17 7.36
C ARG A 410 20.17 11.64 7.76
N LEU A 411 19.01 12.17 8.14
CA LEU A 411 18.86 13.53 8.67
C LEU A 411 19.33 13.62 10.13
N ASP A 412 18.95 12.65 10.94
CA ASP A 412 19.34 12.51 12.34
C ASP A 412 19.55 11.02 12.69
N PRO A 413 20.81 10.58 12.84
CA PRO A 413 21.12 9.19 13.19
C PRO A 413 20.49 8.69 14.51
N ASN A 414 20.13 9.59 15.41
CA ASN A 414 19.52 9.26 16.70
C ASN A 414 17.98 9.46 16.70
N PHE A 415 17.38 9.67 15.53
CA PHE A 415 15.95 9.95 15.43
C PHE A 415 15.10 8.76 15.88
N ASP A 416 14.23 9.01 16.87
CA ASP A 416 13.24 8.04 17.33
C ASP A 416 11.85 8.35 16.75
N ILE A 417 11.52 7.65 15.68
CA ILE A 417 10.23 7.80 15.01
C ILE A 417 9.07 7.35 15.92
N ILE A 418 9.28 6.34 16.79
CA ILE A 418 8.23 5.82 17.68
C ILE A 418 7.84 6.86 18.72
N ALA A 419 8.83 7.54 19.30
CA ALA A 419 8.56 8.65 20.22
C ALA A 419 7.78 9.78 19.53
N THR A 420 8.08 10.08 18.26
CA THR A 420 7.36 11.08 17.45
C THR A 420 5.94 10.63 17.10
N LEU A 421 5.73 9.33 16.88
CA LEU A 421 4.44 8.77 16.51
C LEU A 421 3.46 8.67 17.68
N LYS A 422 3.95 8.41 18.88
CA LYS A 422 3.12 8.18 20.08
C LYS A 422 2.04 9.24 20.30
N PRO A 423 2.33 10.55 20.28
CA PRO A 423 1.30 11.59 20.43
C PRO A 423 0.30 11.60 19.24
N MET A 424 0.77 11.34 18.01
CA MET A 424 -0.10 11.29 16.83
C MET A 424 -1.06 10.09 16.89
N LEU A 425 -0.56 8.91 17.30
CA LEU A 425 -1.38 7.72 17.50
C LEU A 425 -2.45 7.96 18.55
N GLN A 426 -2.10 8.60 19.68
CA GLN A 426 -3.05 8.97 20.73
C GLN A 426 -4.12 9.93 20.21
N GLN A 427 -3.73 10.96 19.45
CA GLN A 427 -4.67 11.93 18.89
C GLN A 427 -5.63 11.29 17.89
N VAL A 428 -5.14 10.47 16.97
CA VAL A 428 -5.98 9.76 15.99
C VAL A 428 -6.91 8.76 16.69
N THR A 429 -6.44 8.09 17.74
CA THR A 429 -7.25 7.18 18.54
C THR A 429 -8.36 7.93 19.29
N LEU A 430 -8.05 9.06 19.91
CA LEU A 430 -9.03 9.91 20.57
C LEU A 430 -10.10 10.45 19.60
N GLN A 431 -9.68 10.90 18.42
CA GLN A 431 -10.61 11.32 17.37
C GLN A 431 -11.56 10.19 16.91
N ARG A 432 -11.07 8.94 16.91
CA ARG A 432 -11.87 7.75 16.59
C ARG A 432 -12.99 7.49 17.59
N TYR A 433 -12.79 7.81 18.85
CA TYR A 433 -13.74 7.65 19.93
C TYR A 433 -14.46 8.97 20.29
N SER A 434 -14.30 10.00 19.47
CA SER A 434 -15.05 11.25 19.67
C SER A 434 -16.57 10.99 19.57
N PRO A 435 -17.39 11.72 20.31
CA PRO A 435 -18.85 11.58 20.27
C PRO A 435 -19.41 11.62 18.84
N ASP A 436 -18.91 12.53 18.01
CA ASP A 436 -19.31 12.70 16.61
C ASP A 436 -18.91 11.49 15.72
N ALA A 437 -17.77 10.86 16.00
CA ALA A 437 -17.34 9.67 15.27
C ALA A 437 -18.17 8.44 15.66
N VAL A 438 -18.48 8.31 16.94
CA VAL A 438 -19.36 7.25 17.48
C VAL A 438 -20.77 7.42 16.92
N GLN A 439 -21.31 8.63 16.92
CA GLN A 439 -22.64 8.92 16.37
C GLN A 439 -22.73 8.58 14.87
N ARG A 440 -21.74 9.01 14.07
CA ARG A 440 -21.68 8.67 12.64
C ARG A 440 -21.60 7.15 12.39
N ARG A 441 -20.85 6.42 13.22
CA ARG A 441 -20.79 4.95 13.12
C ARG A 441 -22.10 4.28 13.52
N MET A 442 -22.75 4.76 14.57
CA MET A 442 -24.07 4.26 14.94
C MET A 442 -25.11 4.50 13.85
N LEU A 443 -25.10 5.68 13.22
CA LEU A 443 -25.96 5.98 12.08
C LEU A 443 -25.66 5.09 10.86
N ALA A 444 -24.38 4.87 10.56
CA ALA A 444 -23.95 3.98 9.47
C ALA A 444 -24.35 2.52 9.72
N LEU A 445 -24.12 2.00 10.94
CA LEU A 445 -24.58 0.66 11.35
C LEU A 445 -26.10 0.54 11.32
N GLY A 446 -26.82 1.60 11.72
CA GLY A 446 -28.26 1.66 11.61
C GLY A 446 -28.76 1.61 10.17
N ALA A 447 -28.11 2.33 9.27
CA ALA A 447 -28.41 2.29 7.82
C ALA A 447 -28.10 0.92 7.21
N GLU A 448 -26.92 0.34 7.50
CA GLU A 448 -26.57 -1.02 7.05
C GLU A 448 -27.53 -2.08 7.58
N ALA A 449 -27.98 -1.95 8.84
CA ALA A 449 -28.96 -2.87 9.41
C ALA A 449 -30.35 -2.73 8.77
N LEU A 450 -30.74 -1.51 8.36
CA LEU A 450 -31.96 -1.27 7.61
C LEU A 450 -31.88 -1.83 6.19
N ASP A 451 -30.76 -1.57 5.49
CA ASP A 451 -30.50 -2.12 4.15
C ASP A 451 -30.46 -3.66 4.16
N ALA A 452 -29.77 -4.25 5.15
CA ALA A 452 -29.77 -5.70 5.35
C ALA A 452 -31.18 -6.22 5.67
N GLY A 453 -31.98 -5.47 6.43
CA GLY A 453 -33.39 -5.79 6.71
C GLY A 453 -34.28 -5.77 5.47
N GLU A 454 -34.02 -4.87 4.52
CA GLU A 454 -34.72 -4.80 3.23
C GLU A 454 -34.28 -5.89 2.24
N GLU A 455 -33.00 -6.29 2.26
CA GLU A 455 -32.45 -7.34 1.40
C GLU A 455 -32.75 -8.77 1.91
N LEU A 456 -32.94 -8.96 3.21
CA LEU A 456 -33.26 -10.26 3.84
C LEU A 456 -34.44 -11.00 3.16
N PRO A 457 -35.58 -10.36 2.84
CA PRO A 457 -36.67 -11.06 2.16
C PRO A 457 -36.33 -11.51 0.75
N GLN A 458 -35.48 -10.79 0.03
CA GLN A 458 -35.06 -11.15 -1.33
C GLN A 458 -34.03 -12.31 -1.34
N THR A 459 -33.06 -12.25 -0.46
CA THR A 459 -32.05 -13.31 -0.28
C THR A 459 -32.67 -14.61 0.23
N LEU A 460 -33.60 -14.53 1.17
CA LEU A 460 -34.37 -15.69 1.64
C LEU A 460 -35.24 -16.29 0.53
N ARG A 461 -35.88 -15.47 -0.31
CA ARG A 461 -36.63 -15.97 -1.48
C ARG A 461 -35.72 -16.62 -2.52
N LEU A 462 -34.54 -16.10 -2.75
CA LEU A 462 -33.54 -16.70 -3.65
C LEU A 462 -32.98 -18.01 -3.09
N LEU A 463 -32.69 -18.08 -1.80
CA LEU A 463 -32.27 -19.29 -1.11
C LEU A 463 -33.36 -20.36 -1.16
N MET A 464 -34.62 -20.01 -0.84
CA MET A 464 -35.75 -20.93 -0.95
C MET A 464 -36.01 -21.40 -2.38
N ARG A 465 -35.82 -20.55 -3.40
CA ARG A 465 -35.89 -20.95 -4.80
C ARG A 465 -34.76 -21.91 -5.22
N ARG A 466 -33.53 -21.72 -4.71
CA ARG A 466 -32.39 -22.61 -4.93
C ARG A 466 -32.56 -23.95 -4.21
N MET A 467 -33.10 -23.94 -3.00
CA MET A 467 -33.47 -25.16 -2.25
C MET A 467 -34.56 -25.97 -2.99
N LYS A 468 -35.62 -25.31 -3.48
CA LYS A 468 -36.67 -25.99 -4.25
C LYS A 468 -36.18 -26.57 -5.58
N ARG A 469 -35.07 -26.10 -6.16
CA ARG A 469 -34.48 -26.61 -7.41
C ARG A 469 -33.44 -27.70 -7.19
N GLY A 470 -33.17 -28.14 -5.94
CA GLY A 470 -32.23 -29.22 -5.66
C GLY A 470 -30.75 -28.90 -6.02
N GLN A 471 -30.41 -27.60 -6.21
CA GLN A 471 -29.09 -27.17 -6.67
C GLN A 471 -28.11 -26.81 -5.52
N ILE A 472 -28.43 -27.17 -4.30
CA ILE A 472 -27.51 -27.02 -3.18
C ILE A 472 -27.02 -28.42 -2.80
N GLY A 473 -26.01 -28.88 -3.50
CA GLY A 473 -25.12 -29.93 -3.05
C GLY A 473 -23.96 -29.25 -2.31
N ALA A 474 -24.14 -28.91 -1.06
CA ALA A 474 -23.05 -28.54 -0.19
C ALA A 474 -22.81 -29.71 0.76
N ASP A 475 -21.68 -30.39 0.57
CA ASP A 475 -21.10 -31.26 1.60
C ASP A 475 -20.65 -30.34 2.76
N ILE A 476 -21.60 -29.96 3.59
CA ILE A 476 -21.30 -29.20 4.81
C ILE A 476 -20.93 -30.23 5.89
N ASN A 477 -19.65 -30.40 6.08
CA ASN A 477 -19.12 -31.14 7.22
C ASN A 477 -19.20 -30.26 8.49
N VAL A 478 -20.39 -30.21 9.08
CA VAL A 478 -20.66 -29.32 10.22
C VAL A 478 -20.34 -30.04 11.52
N LYS A 479 -19.10 -29.93 11.93
CA LYS A 479 -18.66 -30.42 13.26
C LYS A 479 -19.25 -29.65 14.45
N ASN A 480 -19.93 -28.50 14.27
CA ASN A 480 -20.37 -27.63 15.37
C ASN A 480 -21.77 -26.99 15.21
N ILE A 481 -22.69 -27.56 14.42
CA ILE A 481 -24.06 -27.02 14.28
C ILE A 481 -24.80 -26.94 15.62
N ASP A 482 -24.61 -27.93 16.50
CA ASP A 482 -25.25 -27.94 17.82
C ASP A 482 -24.77 -26.83 18.73
N GLN A 483 -23.51 -26.39 18.62
CA GLN A 483 -22.99 -25.27 19.39
C GLN A 483 -23.52 -23.92 18.85
N LEU A 484 -23.59 -23.77 17.52
CA LEU A 484 -24.13 -22.56 16.88
C LEU A 484 -25.62 -22.42 17.14
N SER A 485 -26.41 -23.51 17.03
CA SER A 485 -27.84 -23.53 17.35
C SER A 485 -28.08 -23.13 18.82
N LYS A 486 -27.33 -23.70 19.76
CA LYS A 486 -27.42 -23.35 21.18
C LYS A 486 -26.96 -21.92 21.49
N ALA A 487 -26.00 -21.39 20.73
CA ALA A 487 -25.56 -20.01 20.88
C ALA A 487 -26.61 -19.01 20.34
N LEU A 488 -27.22 -19.32 19.18
CA LEU A 488 -28.31 -18.52 18.60
C LEU A 488 -29.55 -18.52 19.50
N GLU A 489 -29.94 -19.67 20.04
CA GLU A 489 -31.07 -19.82 20.97
C GLU A 489 -30.83 -19.01 22.27
N ARG A 490 -29.62 -19.08 22.82
CA ARG A 490 -29.23 -18.28 23.99
C ARG A 490 -29.27 -16.78 23.70
N ALA A 491 -28.75 -16.36 22.56
CA ALA A 491 -28.77 -14.96 22.12
C ALA A 491 -30.19 -14.45 21.93
N ALA A 492 -31.06 -15.21 21.26
CA ALA A 492 -32.45 -14.86 21.03
C ALA A 492 -33.23 -14.73 22.35
N VAL A 493 -33.07 -15.66 23.29
CA VAL A 493 -33.73 -15.60 24.59
C VAL A 493 -33.21 -14.42 25.43
N THR A 494 -31.89 -14.15 25.37
CA THR A 494 -31.28 -13.01 26.08
C THR A 494 -31.82 -11.67 25.53
N LEU A 495 -31.93 -11.57 24.21
CA LEU A 495 -32.50 -10.38 23.53
C LEU A 495 -34.00 -10.21 23.88
N ALA A 496 -34.77 -11.28 23.88
CA ALA A 496 -36.19 -11.24 24.28
C ALA A 496 -36.36 -10.76 25.72
N ILE A 497 -35.56 -11.26 26.65
CA ILE A 497 -35.61 -10.82 28.06
C ILE A 497 -35.22 -9.34 28.18
N ALA A 498 -34.17 -8.89 27.43
CA ALA A 498 -33.74 -7.49 27.44
C ALA A 498 -34.84 -6.56 26.91
N ILE A 499 -35.47 -6.92 25.78
CA ILE A 499 -36.55 -6.14 25.17
C ILE A 499 -37.76 -6.07 26.09
N VAL A 500 -38.19 -7.19 26.68
CA VAL A 500 -39.30 -7.23 27.60
C VAL A 500 -39.01 -6.38 28.85
N THR A 501 -37.81 -6.49 29.41
CA THR A 501 -37.42 -5.69 30.58
C THR A 501 -37.37 -4.19 30.25
N ALA A 502 -36.83 -3.82 29.08
CA ALA A 502 -36.80 -2.44 28.62
C ALA A 502 -38.20 -1.88 28.31
N ALA A 503 -39.05 -2.67 27.64
CA ALA A 503 -40.42 -2.29 27.36
C ALA A 503 -41.24 -2.09 28.67
N PHE A 504 -41.01 -2.94 29.65
CA PHE A 504 -41.65 -2.80 30.97
C PHE A 504 -41.11 -1.57 31.70
N ALA A 505 -39.80 -1.33 31.71
CA ALA A 505 -39.18 -0.17 32.35
C ALA A 505 -39.62 1.17 31.73
N LEU A 506 -39.71 1.23 30.39
CA LEU A 506 -40.04 2.46 29.67
C LEU A 506 -41.52 2.67 29.50
N GLY A 507 -42.32 1.62 29.30
CA GLY A 507 -43.75 1.70 29.00
C GLY A 507 -44.65 1.65 30.21
N LEU A 508 -44.44 0.69 31.09
CA LEU A 508 -45.37 0.47 32.25
C LEU A 508 -44.89 1.12 33.54
N ALA A 509 -43.59 1.21 33.78
CA ALA A 509 -43.10 1.76 35.05
C ALA A 509 -43.53 3.21 35.30
N PRO A 510 -43.51 4.14 34.31
CA PRO A 510 -44.00 5.51 34.53
C PRO A 510 -45.49 5.56 34.86
N TYR A 511 -46.31 4.66 34.27
CA TYR A 511 -47.75 4.61 34.50
C TYR A 511 -48.08 4.07 35.91
N LEU A 512 -47.32 3.07 36.35
CA LEU A 512 -47.46 2.46 37.67
C LEU A 512 -47.03 3.38 38.82
N MET A 513 -46.13 4.33 38.56
CA MET A 513 -45.66 5.33 39.53
C MET A 513 -46.79 6.31 39.96
N HIS A 514 -47.82 6.51 39.14
CA HIS A 514 -48.95 7.42 39.42
C HIS A 514 -50.16 6.71 40.05
N ALA A 515 -50.10 5.38 40.20
CA ALA A 515 -51.23 4.63 40.80
C ALA A 515 -51.20 4.71 42.33
N SER A 516 -52.32 5.11 42.94
CA SER A 516 -52.45 5.53 44.35
C SER A 516 -52.62 4.42 45.38
N LEU A 517 -52.61 3.15 45.03
CA LEU A 517 -52.75 2.02 45.97
C LEU A 517 -51.47 1.84 46.84
N ARG A 518 -51.62 2.06 48.13
CA ARG A 518 -50.60 1.88 49.17
C ARG A 518 -50.95 0.74 50.10
N LEU A 519 -50.05 -0.21 50.30
CA LEU A 519 -50.10 -1.26 51.28
C LEU A 519 -49.02 -1.02 52.32
N TRP A 520 -49.40 -0.81 53.60
CA TRP A 520 -48.50 -0.46 54.70
C TRP A 520 -47.55 0.74 54.44
N GLY A 521 -48.08 1.76 53.75
CA GLY A 521 -47.37 3.00 53.45
C GLY A 521 -46.39 2.90 52.21
N ILE A 522 -46.20 1.72 51.64
CA ILE A 522 -45.39 1.50 50.46
C ILE A 522 -46.29 1.51 49.22
N PRO A 523 -45.96 2.26 48.17
CA PRO A 523 -46.75 2.26 46.94
C PRO A 523 -46.58 0.90 46.24
N LEU A 524 -47.64 0.12 46.16
CA LEU A 524 -47.64 -1.30 45.75
C LEU A 524 -47.13 -1.49 44.31
N PHE A 525 -47.59 -0.66 43.40
CA PHE A 525 -47.27 -0.79 41.99
C PHE A 525 -45.84 -0.38 41.64
N PRO A 526 -45.27 0.73 42.14
CA PRO A 526 -43.85 1.03 41.99
C PRO A 526 -42.92 -0.04 42.60
N ALA A 527 -43.28 -0.61 43.73
CA ALA A 527 -42.51 -1.67 44.38
C ALA A 527 -42.50 -2.97 43.55
N LEU A 528 -43.66 -3.38 43.00
CA LEU A 528 -43.74 -4.54 42.10
C LEU A 528 -43.02 -4.29 40.76
N GLY A 529 -43.11 -3.09 40.18
CA GLY A 529 -42.41 -2.70 38.98
C GLY A 529 -40.89 -2.71 39.17
N GLY A 530 -40.42 -2.16 40.29
CA GLY A 530 -38.99 -2.20 40.66
C GLY A 530 -38.46 -3.62 40.86
N LEU A 531 -39.25 -4.49 41.52
CA LEU A 531 -38.89 -5.92 41.67
C LEU A 531 -38.82 -6.67 40.34
N ALA A 532 -39.76 -6.39 39.42
CA ALA A 532 -39.76 -7.01 38.09
C ALA A 532 -38.54 -6.57 37.25
N CYS A 533 -38.19 -5.28 37.28
CA CYS A 533 -36.99 -4.76 36.61
C CYS A 533 -35.70 -5.33 37.23
N LEU A 534 -35.59 -5.38 38.55
CA LEU A 534 -34.44 -5.99 39.25
C LEU A 534 -34.34 -7.49 38.94
N GLY A 535 -35.47 -8.21 38.90
CA GLY A 535 -35.51 -9.62 38.49
C GLY A 535 -35.04 -9.84 37.06
N GLY A 536 -35.46 -8.98 36.12
CA GLY A 536 -35.03 -9.00 34.72
C GLY A 536 -33.51 -8.76 34.57
N VAL A 537 -32.98 -7.75 35.27
CA VAL A 537 -31.53 -7.45 35.27
C VAL A 537 -30.72 -8.58 35.93
N LEU A 538 -31.25 -9.15 37.04
CA LEU A 538 -30.58 -10.28 37.70
C LEU A 538 -30.55 -11.53 36.82
N LEU A 539 -31.64 -11.82 36.10
CA LEU A 539 -31.71 -12.92 35.14
C LEU A 539 -30.74 -12.72 33.96
N LEU A 540 -30.64 -11.48 33.46
CA LEU A 540 -29.64 -11.12 32.44
C LEU A 540 -28.21 -11.32 32.97
N ALA A 541 -27.89 -10.82 34.14
CA ALA A 541 -26.58 -10.93 34.77
C ALA A 541 -26.18 -12.39 35.07
N LEU A 542 -27.12 -13.22 35.52
CA LEU A 542 -26.88 -14.65 35.76
C LEU A 542 -26.67 -15.45 34.45
N ARG A 543 -27.30 -15.01 33.34
CA ARG A 543 -27.11 -15.65 32.03
C ARG A 543 -25.82 -15.23 31.34
N LEU A 544 -25.36 -13.98 31.53
CA LEU A 544 -24.08 -13.50 30.99
C LEU A 544 -22.86 -14.10 31.71
N ARG A 545 -23.05 -14.65 32.92
CA ARG A 545 -21.99 -15.37 33.68
C ARG A 545 -21.91 -16.87 33.39
N ARG A 546 -22.83 -17.44 32.62
CA ARG A 546 -22.80 -18.83 32.14
C ARG A 546 -22.57 -18.86 30.62
#